data_b256f0faabbbcdfa0ee4778fc5f60273
#
_entry.id   b256f0faabbbcdfa0ee4778fc5f60273
#
_cell.length_a   1.000
_cell.length_b   1.000
_cell.length_c   1.000
_cell.angle_alpha   90.00
_cell.angle_beta   90.00
_cell.angle_gamma   90.00
#
_symmetry.space_group_name_H-M   'P 1'
#
loop_
_entity.id
_entity.type
_entity.pdbx_description
1 polymer ?
#
loop_
_entity_poly.entity_id
_entity_poly.type
_entity_poly.pdbx_seq_one_letter_code
_entity_poly.pdbx_strand_id
1 'polypeptide(L)'
;MNLQPRHIHRRSGVLLIECLVYLSVFTILLAGATTVFYFCWDHSSALIGETEQIHSALTAGERWRSDVRTATGNISIETTPRGETVKIPEGQNEIDYLFASGQMSRKSGSATAVVLSRVKTSGMEMDARGAVTAWRWELEMTPRRNEVHLPLSFIFEAVQPKS
;
A
#
# COMPACT_ATOMS: atom_id res chain seq x y z
N MET A 1 -21.47 -84.96 18.29
CA MET A 1 -21.20 -83.88 17.32
C MET A 1 -21.31 -82.56 18.09
N ASN A 2 -20.17 -82.06 18.58
CA ASN A 2 -20.11 -80.88 19.45
C ASN A 2 -19.67 -79.70 18.65
N LEU A 3 -20.60 -78.77 18.38
CA LEU A 3 -20.32 -77.47 17.72
C LEU A 3 -19.96 -76.43 18.78
N GLN A 4 -18.68 -76.08 18.85
CA GLN A 4 -18.23 -74.99 19.71
C GLN A 4 -18.64 -73.63 19.08
N PRO A 5 -19.19 -72.68 19.88
CA PRO A 5 -19.49 -71.35 19.40
C PRO A 5 -18.18 -70.54 19.25
N ARG A 6 -17.93 -70.00 18.07
CA ARG A 6 -16.80 -69.09 17.73
C ARG A 6 -17.02 -67.74 18.44
N HIS A 7 -16.14 -67.38 19.34
CA HIS A 7 -15.99 -66.04 19.93
C HIS A 7 -15.49 -65.06 18.89
N ILE A 8 -16.39 -64.35 18.15
CA ILE A 8 -16.05 -63.36 17.13
C ILE A 8 -16.12 -61.90 17.68
N HIS A 9 -16.51 -61.67 18.93
CA HIS A 9 -16.84 -60.34 19.42
C HIS A 9 -15.71 -59.46 20.01
N ARG A 10 -14.46 -59.93 20.07
CA ARG A 10 -13.38 -59.16 20.74
C ARG A 10 -12.55 -58.27 19.81
N ARG A 11 -12.61 -58.41 18.50
CA ARG A 11 -11.80 -57.61 17.56
C ARG A 11 -12.43 -56.30 17.09
N SER A 12 -13.75 -56.18 17.12
CA SER A 12 -14.46 -54.97 16.65
C SER A 12 -14.30 -53.77 17.59
N GLY A 13 -14.16 -53.96 18.91
CA GLY A 13 -13.99 -52.84 19.85
C GLY A 13 -12.61 -52.19 19.78
N VAL A 14 -11.56 -52.95 19.49
CA VAL A 14 -10.20 -52.42 19.34
C VAL A 14 -10.08 -51.54 18.09
N LEU A 15 -10.65 -51.97 16.98
CA LEU A 15 -10.67 -51.19 15.73
C LEU A 15 -11.42 -49.85 15.85
N LEU A 16 -12.50 -49.78 16.65
CA LEU A 16 -13.26 -48.58 16.91
C LEU A 16 -12.47 -47.54 17.73
N ILE A 17 -11.78 -47.99 18.78
CA ILE A 17 -10.92 -47.14 19.62
C ILE A 17 -9.74 -46.61 18.79
N GLU A 18 -9.15 -47.46 17.97
CA GLU A 18 -8.03 -47.09 17.11
C GLU A 18 -8.44 -45.98 16.08
N CYS A 19 -9.59 -46.17 15.41
CA CYS A 19 -10.14 -45.13 14.55
C CYS A 19 -10.44 -43.82 15.27
N LEU A 20 -10.94 -43.89 16.50
CA LEU A 20 -11.25 -42.67 17.27
C LEU A 20 -9.97 -41.93 17.67
N VAL A 21 -8.89 -42.65 18.03
CA VAL A 21 -7.58 -42.04 18.32
C VAL A 21 -7.01 -41.38 17.08
N TYR A 22 -7.04 -42.04 15.92
CA TYR A 22 -6.54 -41.45 14.67
C TYR A 22 -7.35 -40.20 14.24
N LEU A 23 -8.67 -40.24 14.38
CA LEU A 23 -9.53 -39.08 14.09
C LEU A 23 -9.23 -37.90 15.03
N SER A 24 -9.03 -38.17 16.33
CA SER A 24 -8.72 -37.13 17.31
C SER A 24 -7.35 -36.48 17.02
N VAL A 25 -6.31 -37.28 16.77
CA VAL A 25 -4.98 -36.78 16.38
C VAL A 25 -5.04 -35.98 15.07
N PHE A 26 -5.75 -36.51 14.09
CA PHE A 26 -5.92 -35.82 12.81
C PHE A 26 -6.63 -34.47 12.96
N THR A 27 -7.68 -34.39 13.78
CA THR A 27 -8.40 -33.15 14.06
C THR A 27 -7.51 -32.11 14.74
N ILE A 28 -6.66 -32.53 15.70
CA ILE A 28 -5.71 -31.63 16.36
C ILE A 28 -4.66 -31.10 15.36
N LEU A 29 -4.12 -31.97 14.52
CA LEU A 29 -3.15 -31.57 13.50
C LEU A 29 -3.77 -30.61 12.47
N LEU A 30 -5.00 -30.89 12.06
CA LEU A 30 -5.72 -30.03 11.13
C LEU A 30 -6.01 -28.65 11.74
N ALA A 31 -6.42 -28.59 13.00
CA ALA A 31 -6.63 -27.34 13.72
C ALA A 31 -5.33 -26.53 13.85
N GLY A 32 -4.21 -27.18 14.15
CA GLY A 32 -2.89 -26.53 14.15
C GLY A 32 -2.48 -25.99 12.78
N ALA A 33 -2.64 -26.79 11.73
CA ALA A 33 -2.32 -26.40 10.37
C ALA A 33 -3.16 -25.20 9.89
N THR A 34 -4.45 -25.19 10.19
CA THR A 34 -5.34 -24.05 9.85
C THR A 34 -4.93 -22.78 10.57
N THR A 35 -4.55 -22.86 11.84
CA THR A 35 -4.08 -21.69 12.61
C THR A 35 -2.82 -21.08 11.98
N VAL A 36 -1.83 -21.90 11.64
CA VAL A 36 -0.59 -21.45 10.98
C VAL A 36 -0.91 -20.86 9.59
N PHE A 37 -1.80 -21.49 8.84
CA PHE A 37 -2.21 -20.99 7.54
C PHE A 37 -2.84 -19.59 7.63
N TYR A 38 -3.78 -19.36 8.54
CA TYR A 38 -4.40 -18.05 8.76
C TYR A 38 -3.37 -17.00 9.21
N PHE A 39 -2.45 -17.36 10.07
CA PHE A 39 -1.37 -16.46 10.49
C PHE A 39 -0.48 -16.05 9.33
N CYS A 40 -0.04 -16.99 8.49
CA CYS A 40 0.75 -16.68 7.30
C CYS A 40 -0.02 -15.86 6.28
N TRP A 41 -1.30 -16.17 6.07
CA TRP A 41 -2.16 -15.44 5.15
C TRP A 41 -2.33 -13.96 5.57
N ASP A 42 -2.60 -13.74 6.85
CA ASP A 42 -2.79 -12.38 7.38
C ASP A 42 -1.51 -11.54 7.29
N HIS A 43 -0.35 -12.12 7.59
CA HIS A 43 0.95 -11.46 7.42
C HIS A 43 1.29 -11.17 5.96
N SER A 44 1.03 -12.12 5.07
CA SER A 44 1.28 -11.94 3.63
C SER A 44 0.41 -10.84 3.03
N SER A 45 -0.85 -10.78 3.40
CA SER A 45 -1.79 -9.76 2.94
C SER A 45 -1.40 -8.35 3.40
N ALA A 46 -0.81 -8.22 4.60
CA ALA A 46 -0.30 -6.95 5.11
C ALA A 46 0.87 -6.42 4.27
N LEU A 47 1.83 -7.29 3.95
CA LEU A 47 3.01 -6.93 3.15
C LEU A 47 2.64 -6.49 1.73
N ILE A 48 1.68 -7.15 1.09
CA ILE A 48 1.20 -6.77 -0.24
C ILE A 48 0.61 -5.35 -0.24
N GLY A 49 -0.17 -5.01 0.79
CA GLY A 49 -0.78 -3.69 0.88
C GLY A 49 0.22 -2.54 1.08
N GLU A 50 1.33 -2.77 1.78
CA GLU A 50 2.39 -1.78 1.95
C GLU A 50 3.21 -1.60 0.67
N THR A 51 3.52 -2.70 -0.02
CA THR A 51 4.24 -2.66 -1.30
C THR A 51 3.45 -1.85 -2.35
N GLU A 52 2.14 -2.00 -2.40
CA GLU A 52 1.27 -1.24 -3.29
C GLU A 52 1.29 0.26 -2.99
N GLN A 53 1.32 0.66 -1.70
CA GLN A 53 1.46 2.06 -1.31
C GLN A 53 2.81 2.65 -1.73
N ILE A 54 3.90 1.93 -1.52
CA ILE A 54 5.24 2.34 -1.94
C ILE A 54 5.28 2.53 -3.46
N HIS A 55 4.77 1.56 -4.21
CA HIS A 55 4.73 1.63 -5.67
C HIS A 55 3.91 2.83 -6.17
N SER A 56 2.75 3.08 -5.55
CA SER A 56 1.90 4.22 -5.89
C SER A 56 2.60 5.55 -5.60
N ALA A 57 3.28 5.68 -4.45
CA ALA A 57 4.05 6.87 -4.09
C ALA A 57 5.20 7.12 -5.08
N LEU A 58 5.97 6.08 -5.42
CA LEU A 58 7.06 6.19 -6.40
C LEU A 58 6.55 6.59 -7.78
N THR A 59 5.46 5.99 -8.24
CA THR A 59 4.84 6.31 -9.54
C THR A 59 4.35 7.76 -9.57
N ALA A 60 3.72 8.23 -8.49
CA ALA A 60 3.28 9.62 -8.37
C ALA A 60 4.47 10.59 -8.35
N GLY A 61 5.55 10.24 -7.63
CA GLY A 61 6.77 11.03 -7.59
C GLY A 61 7.47 11.15 -8.95
N GLU A 62 7.56 10.05 -9.71
CA GLU A 62 8.15 10.09 -11.05
C GLU A 62 7.29 10.90 -12.02
N ARG A 63 5.98 10.81 -11.92
CA ARG A 63 5.07 11.62 -12.71
C ARG A 63 5.23 13.11 -12.39
N TRP A 64 5.27 13.46 -11.12
CA TRP A 64 5.53 14.82 -10.67
C TRP A 64 6.88 15.34 -11.17
N ARG A 65 7.95 14.54 -11.08
CA ARG A 65 9.27 14.90 -11.63
C ARG A 65 9.22 15.17 -13.12
N SER A 66 8.48 14.37 -13.87
CA SER A 66 8.27 14.56 -15.30
C SER A 66 7.56 15.89 -15.57
N ASP A 67 6.47 16.18 -14.84
CA ASP A 67 5.70 17.40 -15.00
C ASP A 67 6.55 18.65 -14.66
N VAL A 68 7.36 18.61 -13.61
CA VAL A 68 8.29 19.69 -13.25
C VAL A 68 9.35 19.92 -14.33
N ARG A 69 9.89 18.84 -14.91
CA ARG A 69 10.91 18.92 -15.96
C ARG A 69 10.37 19.45 -17.30
N THR A 70 9.10 19.24 -17.56
CA THR A 70 8.42 19.71 -18.77
C THR A 70 7.75 21.07 -18.61
N ALA A 71 7.84 21.66 -17.41
CA ALA A 71 7.28 22.98 -17.14
C ALA A 71 7.82 24.05 -18.10
N THR A 72 6.91 24.80 -18.73
CA THR A 72 7.25 25.82 -19.70
C THR A 72 7.29 27.24 -19.10
N GLY A 73 6.95 27.38 -17.82
CA GLY A 73 6.91 28.65 -17.10
C GLY A 73 7.14 28.47 -15.62
N ASN A 74 7.00 29.54 -14.86
CA ASN A 74 7.23 29.50 -13.42
C ASN A 74 6.16 28.66 -12.72
N ILE A 75 6.61 27.69 -11.92
CA ILE A 75 5.75 26.90 -11.04
C ILE A 75 5.37 27.78 -9.85
N SER A 76 4.11 27.75 -9.44
CA SER A 76 3.59 28.52 -8.31
C SER A 76 2.88 27.64 -7.30
N ILE A 77 2.92 28.07 -6.03
CA ILE A 77 2.20 27.43 -4.94
C ILE A 77 1.10 28.37 -4.48
N GLU A 78 -0.13 27.88 -4.47
CA GLU A 78 -1.29 28.61 -3.97
C GLU A 78 -1.90 27.89 -2.79
N THR A 79 -2.02 28.58 -1.66
CA THR A 79 -2.75 28.05 -0.49
C THR A 79 -4.21 28.47 -0.61
N THR A 80 -5.08 27.49 -0.72
CA THR A 80 -6.53 27.69 -0.81
C THR A 80 -7.23 27.15 0.45
N PRO A 81 -8.48 27.53 0.74
CA PRO A 81 -9.25 26.94 1.83
C PRO A 81 -9.45 25.43 1.71
N ARG A 82 -9.21 24.86 0.53
CA ARG A 82 -9.31 23.42 0.25
C ARG A 82 -7.99 22.66 0.46
N GLY A 83 -6.87 23.39 0.58
CA GLY A 83 -5.54 22.84 0.71
C GLY A 83 -4.50 23.59 -0.12
N GLU A 84 -3.29 23.06 -0.14
CA GLU A 84 -2.19 23.59 -0.94
C GLU A 84 -2.26 23.05 -2.37
N THR A 85 -2.18 23.95 -3.33
CA THR A 85 -2.20 23.64 -4.76
C THR A 85 -0.90 24.11 -5.40
N VAL A 86 -0.21 23.19 -6.06
CA VAL A 86 0.97 23.51 -6.88
C VAL A 86 0.57 23.52 -8.33
N LYS A 87 0.83 24.63 -9.02
CA LYS A 87 0.49 24.86 -10.42
C LYS A 87 1.74 24.80 -11.28
N ILE A 88 1.74 23.88 -12.23
CA ILE A 88 2.85 23.62 -13.16
C ILE A 88 2.38 23.97 -14.57
N PRO A 89 2.91 25.05 -15.19
CA PRO A 89 2.55 25.41 -16.56
C PRO A 89 3.12 24.43 -17.58
N GLU A 90 2.27 23.90 -18.46
CA GLU A 90 2.64 22.97 -19.54
C GLU A 90 2.12 23.50 -20.88
N GLY A 91 2.90 24.33 -21.57
CA GLY A 91 2.50 24.98 -22.84
C GLY A 91 1.33 25.93 -22.65
N GLN A 92 0.17 25.58 -23.22
CA GLN A 92 -1.07 26.34 -23.05
C GLN A 92 -1.96 25.81 -21.93
N ASN A 93 -1.56 24.73 -21.30
CA ASN A 93 -2.30 24.09 -20.22
C ASN A 93 -1.58 24.30 -18.87
N GLU A 94 -2.31 24.03 -17.81
CA GLU A 94 -1.80 24.04 -16.45
C GLU A 94 -2.07 22.68 -15.80
N ILE A 95 -1.08 22.16 -15.07
CA ILE A 95 -1.21 20.95 -14.28
C ILE A 95 -1.28 21.39 -12.82
N ASP A 96 -2.38 21.05 -12.16
CA ASP A 96 -2.59 21.35 -10.74
C ASP A 96 -2.37 20.10 -9.89
N TYR A 97 -1.52 20.19 -8.89
CA TYR A 97 -1.39 19.21 -7.83
C TYR A 97 -2.06 19.75 -6.57
N LEU A 98 -3.16 19.14 -6.15
CA LEU A 98 -3.92 19.54 -4.97
C LEU A 98 -3.80 18.48 -3.88
N PHE A 99 -3.29 18.88 -2.72
CA PHE A 99 -3.35 18.07 -1.50
C PHE A 99 -4.56 18.51 -0.67
N ALA A 100 -5.54 17.62 -0.53
CA ALA A 100 -6.74 17.86 0.26
C ALA A 100 -7.29 16.55 0.84
N SER A 101 -7.79 16.61 2.07
CA SER A 101 -8.49 15.47 2.73
C SER A 101 -7.70 14.16 2.70
N GLY A 102 -6.38 14.22 2.87
CA GLY A 102 -5.53 13.02 2.88
C GLY A 102 -5.35 12.37 1.50
N GLN A 103 -5.59 13.11 0.44
CA GLN A 103 -5.40 12.67 -0.94
C GLN A 103 -4.61 13.71 -1.73
N MET A 104 -3.79 13.22 -2.65
CA MET A 104 -3.16 14.03 -3.67
C MET A 104 -3.87 13.81 -4.99
N SER A 105 -4.41 14.86 -5.57
CA SER A 105 -5.03 14.83 -6.88
C SER A 105 -4.22 15.65 -7.90
N ARG A 106 -4.17 15.16 -9.13
CA ARG A 106 -3.55 15.81 -10.28
C ARG A 106 -4.64 16.17 -11.28
N LYS A 107 -4.73 17.42 -11.62
CA LYS A 107 -5.61 17.93 -12.68
C LYS A 107 -4.77 18.37 -13.87
N SER A 108 -5.17 17.97 -15.07
CA SER A 108 -4.55 18.39 -16.33
C SER A 108 -5.68 18.69 -17.32
N GLY A 109 -5.84 19.97 -17.66
CA GLY A 109 -6.99 20.44 -18.43
C GLY A 109 -8.32 20.15 -17.70
N SER A 110 -9.22 19.41 -18.34
CA SER A 110 -10.52 19.01 -17.76
C SER A 110 -10.47 17.71 -16.93
N ALA A 111 -9.38 16.93 -17.02
CA ALA A 111 -9.26 15.65 -16.36
C ALA A 111 -8.65 15.80 -14.94
N THR A 112 -9.32 15.25 -13.95
CA THR A 112 -8.82 15.17 -12.57
C THR A 112 -8.71 13.70 -12.15
N ALA A 113 -7.56 13.31 -11.62
CA ALA A 113 -7.30 11.97 -11.13
C ALA A 113 -6.68 12.02 -9.73
N VAL A 114 -7.12 11.16 -8.83
CA VAL A 114 -6.43 10.94 -7.56
C VAL A 114 -5.18 10.12 -7.85
N VAL A 115 -4.01 10.70 -7.58
CA VAL A 115 -2.70 10.05 -7.79
C VAL A 115 -2.20 9.32 -6.56
N LEU A 116 -2.57 9.82 -5.37
CA LEU A 116 -2.27 9.18 -4.09
C LEU A 116 -3.44 9.29 -3.14
N SER A 117 -3.69 8.24 -2.40
CA SER A 117 -4.60 8.20 -1.26
C SER A 117 -3.82 7.92 0.02
N ARG A 118 -4.41 8.25 1.18
CA ARG A 118 -3.81 8.02 2.50
C ARG A 118 -2.51 8.83 2.73
N VAL A 119 -2.46 10.02 2.20
CA VAL A 119 -1.39 10.98 2.44
C VAL A 119 -1.63 11.63 3.81
N LYS A 120 -0.64 11.57 4.70
CA LYS A 120 -0.68 12.22 5.99
C LYS A 120 -0.28 13.67 5.88
N THR A 121 0.87 13.92 5.26
CA THR A 121 1.38 15.25 4.96
C THR A 121 1.97 15.30 3.56
N SER A 122 1.88 16.44 2.92
CA SER A 122 2.50 16.73 1.64
C SER A 122 2.93 18.18 1.63
N GLY A 123 4.20 18.42 1.36
CA GLY A 123 4.76 19.76 1.22
C GLY A 123 5.62 19.84 -0.03
N MET A 124 5.46 20.89 -0.82
CA MET A 124 6.30 21.16 -1.97
C MET A 124 7.03 22.48 -1.78
N GLU A 125 8.33 22.47 -1.95
CA GLU A 125 9.20 23.61 -1.70
C GLU A 125 10.08 23.90 -2.92
N MET A 126 10.32 25.19 -3.15
CA MET A 126 11.24 25.67 -4.17
C MET A 126 12.60 25.94 -3.52
N ASP A 127 13.66 25.39 -4.09
CA ASP A 127 15.05 25.66 -3.72
C ASP A 127 15.75 26.35 -4.93
N ALA A 128 15.91 27.65 -4.83
CA ALA A 128 16.58 28.45 -5.85
C ALA A 128 18.09 28.52 -5.55
N ARG A 129 18.89 27.76 -6.28
CA ARG A 129 20.36 27.76 -6.14
C ARG A 129 21.02 28.39 -7.37
N GLY A 130 21.27 29.70 -7.30
CA GLY A 130 21.96 30.42 -8.36
C GLY A 130 21.20 30.38 -9.70
N ALA A 131 21.75 29.64 -10.67
CA ALA A 131 21.19 29.57 -12.02
C ALA A 131 20.14 28.44 -12.19
N VAL A 132 19.87 27.65 -11.16
CA VAL A 132 19.01 26.45 -11.21
C VAL A 132 17.90 26.60 -10.17
N THR A 133 16.69 26.34 -10.57
CA THR A 133 15.54 26.21 -9.66
C THR A 133 15.23 24.73 -9.50
N ALA A 134 15.40 24.22 -8.28
CA ALA A 134 15.02 22.88 -7.92
C ALA A 134 13.71 22.89 -7.13
N TRP A 135 12.93 21.88 -7.32
CA TRP A 135 11.70 21.64 -6.57
C TRP A 135 11.84 20.36 -5.77
N ARG A 136 11.38 20.41 -4.52
CA ARG A 136 11.39 19.29 -3.60
C ARG A 136 9.97 19.01 -3.14
N TRP A 137 9.57 17.76 -3.25
CA TRP A 137 8.29 17.29 -2.74
C TRP A 137 8.53 16.29 -1.62
N GLU A 138 8.09 16.64 -0.42
CA GLU A 138 8.10 15.77 0.76
C GLU A 138 6.71 15.19 0.96
N LEU A 139 6.65 13.88 1.13
CA LEU A 139 5.43 13.12 1.25
C LEU A 139 5.52 12.16 2.41
N GLU A 140 4.56 12.22 3.33
CA GLU A 140 4.39 11.23 4.39
C GLU A 140 3.06 10.50 4.19
N MET A 141 3.10 9.16 4.17
CA MET A 141 1.92 8.33 3.99
C MET A 141 1.38 7.81 5.32
N THR A 142 0.07 7.65 5.42
CA THR A 142 -0.57 7.00 6.56
C THR A 142 -0.45 5.49 6.42
N PRO A 143 0.13 4.75 7.39
CA PRO A 143 0.22 3.29 7.33
C PRO A 143 -1.15 2.64 7.18
N ARG A 144 -1.21 1.50 6.51
CA ARG A 144 -2.48 0.76 6.32
C ARG A 144 -2.92 0.07 7.60
N ARG A 145 -1.97 -0.34 8.46
CA ARG A 145 -2.20 -0.90 9.79
C ARG A 145 -1.60 0.00 10.86
N ASN A 146 -2.36 0.22 11.94
CA ASN A 146 -1.88 1.00 13.10
C ASN A 146 -0.75 0.31 13.88
N GLU A 147 -0.46 -0.94 13.60
CA GLU A 147 0.57 -1.74 14.29
C GLU A 147 1.99 -1.45 13.78
N VAL A 148 2.12 -0.90 12.56
CA VAL A 148 3.41 -0.54 11.97
C VAL A 148 3.62 0.96 12.21
N HIS A 149 4.44 1.31 13.18
CA HIS A 149 4.72 2.69 13.57
C HIS A 149 5.79 3.39 12.71
N LEU A 150 6.25 2.78 11.63
CA LEU A 150 7.22 3.40 10.74
C LEU A 150 6.49 4.28 9.72
N PRO A 151 6.67 5.62 9.78
CA PRO A 151 6.12 6.50 8.77
C PRO A 151 6.80 6.22 7.43
N LEU A 152 6.01 5.97 6.38
CA LEU A 152 6.52 5.91 5.01
C LEU A 152 6.71 7.34 4.52
N SER A 153 7.96 7.79 4.52
CA SER A 153 8.34 9.12 4.05
C SER A 153 9.10 9.02 2.73
N PHE A 154 8.75 9.87 1.79
CA PHE A 154 9.38 9.97 0.47
C PHE A 154 9.80 11.40 0.19
N ILE A 155 10.94 11.55 -0.47
CA ILE A 155 11.44 12.85 -0.92
C ILE A 155 11.72 12.72 -2.42
N PHE A 156 11.09 13.58 -3.19
CA PHE A 156 11.29 13.68 -4.64
C PHE A 156 11.90 15.04 -4.96
N GLU A 157 12.91 15.05 -5.82
CA GLU A 157 13.54 16.28 -6.27
C GLU A 157 13.51 16.34 -7.80
N ALA A 158 13.23 17.51 -8.34
CA ALA A 158 13.25 17.77 -9.76
C ALA A 158 13.82 19.16 -10.04
N VAL A 159 14.54 19.27 -11.16
CA VAL A 159 15.07 20.56 -11.64
C VAL A 159 14.15 21.09 -12.70
N GLN A 160 13.71 22.35 -12.50
CA GLN A 160 12.94 23.08 -13.47
C GLN A 160 13.88 23.61 -14.58
N PRO A 161 13.55 23.42 -15.88
CA PRO A 161 14.32 24.04 -16.97
C PRO A 161 14.21 25.56 -16.88
N LYS A 162 15.28 26.25 -17.29
CA LYS A 162 15.23 27.69 -17.45
C LYS A 162 14.33 28.03 -18.63
N SER A 163 13.33 28.87 -18.41
CA SER A 163 12.53 29.50 -19.47
C SER A 163 13.35 30.56 -20.20
#